data_3fc91877a733e18b5359d8c46091dd59
#
_entry.id   3fc91877a733e18b5359d8c46091dd59
#
_cell.length_a   1.000
_cell.length_b   1.000
_cell.length_c   1.000
_cell.angle_alpha   90.00
_cell.angle_beta   90.00
_cell.angle_gamma   90.00
#
_symmetry.space_group_name_H-M   'P 1'
#
loop_
_entity.id
_entity.type
_entity.pdbx_description
1 polymer ?
#
loop_
_entity_poly.entity_id
_entity_poly.type
_entity_poly.pdbx_seq_one_letter_code
_entity_poly.pdbx_strand_id
1 'polypeptide(L)'
;MTPPTTASSFNSSPTLRQLAFALALLSPVAASAQTAQTAAPPEPLQTIARLDVGRYLGTWYEIAKYPNRFQRQCVADTSALYRLRDDGQLDVINRCRQANGQVVEAVGRARQDGPADSPKLKVRFAPAWLSWLPMVWGNYWVIDLDPGYQLVAVSEPSREYLWVLSRTPTVEAGAYQALLNRLREKGFDLTRLERTAHAGKPD
;
A
#
# COMPACT_ATOMS: atom_id res chain seq x y z
N MET A 1 4.07 -71.61 -43.21
CA MET A 1 3.99 -71.81 -44.70
C MET A 1 4.62 -70.63 -45.33
N THR A 2 5.82 -70.79 -45.82
CA THR A 2 6.64 -69.95 -46.70
C THR A 2 6.27 -70.13 -48.13
N PRO A 3 6.92 -69.51 -49.13
CA PRO A 3 6.90 -68.16 -49.73
C PRO A 3 6.33 -68.20 -51.16
N PRO A 4 6.65 -67.41 -52.18
CA PRO A 4 7.98 -67.01 -52.64
C PRO A 4 8.12 -65.58 -53.26
N THR A 5 9.31 -65.17 -53.33
CA THR A 5 10.24 -64.47 -54.20
C THR A 5 9.87 -64.29 -55.66
N THR A 6 10.19 -63.12 -56.24
CA THR A 6 10.91 -62.88 -57.54
C THR A 6 11.14 -61.37 -57.64
N ALA A 7 12.28 -60.86 -57.75
CA ALA A 7 13.47 -60.80 -58.61
C ALA A 7 13.29 -59.93 -59.88
N SER A 8 14.24 -59.01 -60.05
CA SER A 8 14.85 -58.39 -61.24
C SER A 8 14.05 -57.36 -62.07
N SER A 9 14.59 -56.24 -62.41
CA SER A 9 15.82 -56.06 -63.18
C SER A 9 16.28 -54.62 -63.32
N PHE A 10 17.56 -54.47 -63.39
CA PHE A 10 18.37 -53.33 -63.79
C PHE A 10 17.84 -52.53 -64.99
N ASN A 11 17.96 -51.21 -64.95
CA ASN A 11 18.48 -50.51 -66.12
C ASN A 11 19.21 -49.21 -65.69
N SER A 12 20.44 -49.14 -66.08
CA SER A 12 21.40 -48.04 -65.90
C SER A 12 21.29 -47.07 -67.08
N SER A 13 21.47 -45.78 -66.82
CA SER A 13 22.35 -44.88 -67.59
C SER A 13 21.86 -43.42 -67.57
N PRO A 14 22.63 -42.41 -67.98
CA PRO A 14 23.35 -41.56 -67.02
C PRO A 14 23.07 -40.06 -67.28
N THR A 15 23.66 -39.25 -66.31
CA THR A 15 24.09 -37.88 -66.56
C THR A 15 23.07 -36.79 -66.87
N LEU A 16 22.89 -35.87 -65.92
CA LEU A 16 23.20 -34.46 -66.18
C LEU A 16 23.39 -33.72 -64.86
N ARG A 17 24.64 -33.31 -64.57
CA ARG A 17 24.98 -32.40 -63.52
C ARG A 17 24.34 -31.06 -63.86
N GLN A 18 23.35 -30.65 -63.06
CA GLN A 18 22.96 -29.28 -63.00
C GLN A 18 23.41 -28.74 -61.64
N LEU A 19 24.38 -27.86 -61.65
CA LEU A 19 24.80 -27.01 -60.57
C LEU A 19 23.68 -26.00 -60.31
N ALA A 20 22.86 -26.25 -59.28
CA ALA A 20 21.96 -25.24 -58.74
C ALA A 20 22.73 -24.39 -57.78
N PHE A 21 23.03 -23.17 -58.16
CA PHE A 21 23.51 -22.11 -57.25
C PHE A 21 22.37 -21.79 -56.27
N ALA A 22 22.51 -22.23 -55.01
CA ALA A 22 21.65 -21.80 -53.90
C ALA A 22 22.03 -20.37 -53.50
N LEU A 23 21.26 -19.40 -53.96
CA LEU A 23 21.35 -18.03 -53.49
C LEU A 23 20.77 -17.99 -52.07
N ALA A 24 21.62 -18.01 -51.07
CA ALA A 24 21.24 -17.81 -49.66
C ALA A 24 20.79 -16.35 -49.47
N LEU A 25 19.49 -16.13 -49.43
CA LEU A 25 18.90 -14.85 -49.02
C LEU A 25 19.17 -14.67 -47.51
N LEU A 26 20.19 -13.90 -47.16
CA LEU A 26 20.39 -13.38 -45.80
C LEU A 26 19.29 -12.35 -45.52
N SER A 27 18.23 -12.77 -44.83
CA SER A 27 17.25 -11.85 -44.30
C SER A 27 17.87 -11.16 -43.06
N PRO A 28 17.92 -9.83 -43.00
CA PRO A 28 18.33 -9.16 -41.80
C PRO A 28 17.26 -9.35 -40.72
N VAL A 29 17.60 -10.05 -39.64
CA VAL A 29 16.82 -10.08 -38.40
C VAL A 29 16.91 -8.68 -37.81
N ALA A 30 15.87 -7.88 -38.00
CA ALA A 30 15.73 -6.62 -37.29
C ALA A 30 15.52 -6.93 -35.80
N ALA A 31 16.58 -6.79 -35.03
CA ALA A 31 16.50 -6.81 -33.56
C ALA A 31 15.68 -5.58 -33.11
N SER A 32 14.42 -5.82 -32.79
CA SER A 32 13.58 -4.80 -32.11
C SER A 32 14.19 -4.55 -30.76
N ALA A 33 14.93 -3.45 -30.60
CA ALA A 33 15.35 -2.93 -29.30
C ALA A 33 14.09 -2.52 -28.56
N GLN A 34 13.60 -3.37 -27.66
CA GLN A 34 12.62 -3.00 -26.66
C GLN A 34 13.28 -1.97 -25.75
N THR A 35 12.97 -0.70 -26.00
CA THR A 35 13.29 0.36 -25.04
C THR A 35 12.59 0.03 -23.74
N ALA A 36 13.37 -0.35 -22.72
CA ALA A 36 12.87 -0.49 -21.37
C ALA A 36 12.25 0.87 -20.96
N GLN A 37 10.91 0.89 -20.93
CA GLN A 37 10.16 2.05 -20.51
C GLN A 37 10.43 2.24 -19.01
N THR A 38 11.34 3.14 -18.67
CA THR A 38 11.60 3.52 -17.29
C THR A 38 10.28 4.07 -16.75
N ALA A 39 9.66 3.33 -15.82
CA ALA A 39 8.43 3.79 -15.18
C ALA A 39 8.68 5.18 -14.57
N ALA A 40 7.82 6.12 -14.89
CA ALA A 40 7.88 7.45 -14.29
C ALA A 40 7.86 7.33 -12.75
N PRO A 41 8.60 8.18 -12.01
CA PRO A 41 8.52 8.19 -10.57
C PRO A 41 7.05 8.31 -10.13
N PRO A 42 6.63 7.59 -9.08
CA PRO A 42 5.25 7.69 -8.60
C PRO A 42 4.93 9.13 -8.22
N GLU A 43 3.74 9.60 -8.61
CA GLU A 43 3.30 10.95 -8.27
C GLU A 43 3.35 11.20 -6.76
N PRO A 44 3.68 12.44 -6.32
CA PRO A 44 3.67 12.80 -4.90
C PRO A 44 2.32 12.47 -4.26
N LEU A 45 2.35 11.89 -3.06
CA LEU A 45 1.14 11.55 -2.33
C LEU A 45 0.31 12.81 -2.06
N GLN A 46 -0.95 12.80 -2.48
CA GLN A 46 -1.89 13.88 -2.25
C GLN A 46 -2.68 13.66 -0.96
N THR A 47 -2.83 14.71 -0.17
CA THR A 47 -3.73 14.76 1.00
C THR A 47 -5.12 15.25 0.60
N ILE A 48 -6.08 15.18 1.51
CA ILE A 48 -7.31 15.98 1.39
C ILE A 48 -6.98 17.47 1.37
N ALA A 49 -7.90 18.30 0.91
CA ALA A 49 -7.66 19.74 0.76
C ALA A 49 -7.53 20.45 2.11
N ARG A 50 -8.37 20.12 3.07
CA ARG A 50 -8.44 20.74 4.41
C ARG A 50 -8.89 19.75 5.46
N LEU A 51 -8.44 19.94 6.70
CA LEU A 51 -8.83 19.16 7.88
C LEU A 51 -9.43 20.08 8.94
N ASP A 52 -10.70 19.89 9.24
CA ASP A 52 -11.30 20.46 10.44
C ASP A 52 -10.88 19.64 11.66
N VAL A 53 -9.90 20.16 12.40
CA VAL A 53 -9.36 19.47 13.57
C VAL A 53 -10.43 19.28 14.65
N GLY A 54 -11.35 20.23 14.83
CA GLY A 54 -12.44 20.10 15.81
C GLY A 54 -13.31 18.88 15.54
N ARG A 55 -13.66 18.62 14.28
CA ARG A 55 -14.40 17.42 13.87
C ARG A 55 -13.55 16.15 13.94
N TYR A 56 -12.23 16.27 13.83
CA TYR A 56 -11.30 15.13 13.86
C TYR A 56 -11.02 14.62 15.28
N LEU A 57 -11.24 15.44 16.32
CA LEU A 57 -11.08 15.07 17.73
C LEU A 57 -11.90 13.84 18.12
N GLY A 58 -11.56 13.23 19.25
CA GLY A 58 -12.22 12.07 19.82
C GLY A 58 -11.57 10.75 19.40
N THR A 59 -12.31 9.66 19.55
CA THR A 59 -11.81 8.30 19.34
C THR A 59 -11.95 7.89 17.88
N TRP A 60 -10.91 7.20 17.40
CA TRP A 60 -10.85 6.50 16.13
C TRP A 60 -10.39 5.06 16.38
N TYR A 61 -11.06 4.09 15.79
CA TYR A 61 -10.71 2.67 15.84
C TYR A 61 -9.96 2.29 14.56
N GLU A 62 -8.85 1.59 14.71
CA GLU A 62 -8.07 1.08 13.58
C GLU A 62 -8.83 -0.08 12.93
N ILE A 63 -9.20 0.07 11.68
CA ILE A 63 -9.89 -0.97 10.90
C ILE A 63 -8.89 -1.85 10.15
N ALA A 64 -7.84 -1.21 9.65
CA ALA A 64 -6.75 -1.90 8.96
C ALA A 64 -5.49 -1.03 8.97
N LYS A 65 -4.35 -1.68 8.79
CA LYS A 65 -3.04 -1.01 8.72
C LYS A 65 -2.07 -1.75 7.82
N TYR A 66 -1.02 -1.09 7.39
CA TYR A 66 0.19 -1.79 6.97
C TYR A 66 0.96 -2.27 8.20
N PRO A 67 1.56 -3.49 8.17
CA PRO A 67 2.47 -3.94 9.22
C PRO A 67 3.54 -2.89 9.51
N ASN A 68 3.73 -2.57 10.77
CA ASN A 68 4.69 -1.55 11.16
C ASN A 68 5.37 -1.88 12.51
N ARG A 69 6.55 -1.28 12.72
CA ARG A 69 7.35 -1.53 13.92
C ARG A 69 6.75 -0.99 15.22
N PHE A 70 5.85 -0.01 15.13
CA PHE A 70 5.30 0.67 16.30
C PHE A 70 4.21 -0.15 16.99
N GLN A 71 3.58 -1.07 16.25
CA GLN A 71 2.42 -1.84 16.69
C GLN A 71 2.68 -3.35 16.72
N ARG A 72 3.96 -3.80 16.74
CA ARG A 72 4.31 -5.24 16.74
C ARG A 72 3.70 -6.02 17.90
N GLN A 73 3.52 -5.37 19.06
CA GLN A 73 2.91 -5.97 20.25
C GLN A 73 1.38 -5.97 20.22
N CYS A 74 0.77 -5.25 19.28
CA CYS A 74 -0.68 -5.07 19.19
C CYS A 74 -1.30 -6.20 18.37
N VAL A 75 -2.26 -6.92 18.95
CA VAL A 75 -2.97 -8.02 18.28
C VAL A 75 -4.45 -7.68 18.04
N ALA A 76 -5.03 -6.75 18.81
CA ALA A 76 -6.44 -6.38 18.69
C ALA A 76 -6.74 -5.01 19.34
N ASP A 77 -7.97 -4.53 19.15
CA ASP A 77 -8.57 -3.37 19.82
C ASP A 77 -7.75 -2.09 19.72
N THR A 78 -7.05 -1.91 18.60
CA THR A 78 -6.25 -0.71 18.39
C THR A 78 -7.15 0.50 18.17
N SER A 79 -6.87 1.57 18.91
CA SER A 79 -7.58 2.85 18.80
C SER A 79 -6.65 4.02 19.06
N ALA A 80 -7.04 5.19 18.56
CA ALA A 80 -6.38 6.47 18.80
C ALA A 80 -7.39 7.49 19.31
N LEU A 81 -7.06 8.19 20.38
CA LEU A 81 -7.84 9.29 20.93
C LEU A 81 -7.09 10.60 20.74
N TYR A 82 -7.72 11.56 20.07
CA TYR A 82 -7.19 12.90 19.84
C TYR A 82 -7.92 13.91 20.72
N ARG A 83 -7.17 14.71 21.50
CA ARG A 83 -7.69 15.77 22.35
C ARG A 83 -6.97 17.07 22.08
N LEU A 84 -7.72 18.15 21.91
CA LEU A 84 -7.16 19.48 21.78
C LEU A 84 -6.62 19.94 23.14
N ARG A 85 -5.48 20.59 23.10
CA ARG A 85 -4.82 21.20 24.25
C ARG A 85 -4.94 22.72 24.19
N ASP A 86 -4.70 23.37 25.32
CA ASP A 86 -4.73 24.83 25.45
C ASP A 86 -3.63 25.52 24.59
N ASP A 87 -2.53 24.79 24.29
CA ASP A 87 -1.44 25.27 23.44
C ASP A 87 -1.69 25.07 21.93
N GLY A 88 -2.89 24.62 21.54
CA GLY A 88 -3.28 24.35 20.17
C GLY A 88 -2.73 23.04 19.57
N GLN A 89 -1.90 22.31 20.32
CA GLN A 89 -1.46 20.96 19.92
C GLN A 89 -2.51 19.91 20.29
N LEU A 90 -2.30 18.69 19.82
CA LEU A 90 -3.15 17.55 20.14
C LEU A 90 -2.41 16.56 21.05
N ASP A 91 -3.08 16.07 22.08
CA ASP A 91 -2.73 14.80 22.69
C ASP A 91 -3.16 13.68 21.77
N VAL A 92 -2.27 12.70 21.53
CA VAL A 92 -2.54 11.49 20.77
C VAL A 92 -2.34 10.31 21.71
N ILE A 93 -3.42 9.61 22.03
CA ILE A 93 -3.39 8.49 22.97
C ILE A 93 -3.76 7.24 22.19
N ASN A 94 -2.74 6.44 21.86
CA ASN A 94 -2.93 5.17 21.17
C ASN A 94 -3.05 4.04 22.19
N ARG A 95 -4.02 3.15 22.00
CA ARG A 95 -4.25 1.96 22.81
C ARG A 95 -4.33 0.73 21.93
N CYS A 96 -3.87 -0.40 22.45
CA CYS A 96 -4.10 -1.69 21.81
C CYS A 96 -4.04 -2.83 22.82
N ARG A 97 -4.63 -3.97 22.47
CA ARG A 97 -4.53 -5.21 23.23
C ARG A 97 -3.34 -6.03 22.76
N GLN A 98 -2.54 -6.52 23.71
CA GLN A 98 -1.44 -7.45 23.48
C GLN A 98 -1.92 -8.92 23.55
N ALA A 99 -1.08 -9.86 23.08
CA ALA A 99 -1.38 -11.28 23.08
C ALA A 99 -1.66 -11.88 24.48
N ASN A 100 -1.10 -11.28 25.52
CA ASN A 100 -1.37 -11.66 26.91
C ASN A 100 -2.68 -11.08 27.47
N GLY A 101 -3.49 -10.39 26.64
CA GLY A 101 -4.74 -9.76 27.01
C GLY A 101 -4.61 -8.36 27.63
N GLN A 102 -3.41 -7.91 27.94
CA GLN A 102 -3.21 -6.57 28.52
C GLN A 102 -3.45 -5.48 27.48
N VAL A 103 -4.05 -4.38 27.94
CA VAL A 103 -4.15 -3.15 27.14
C VAL A 103 -2.97 -2.26 27.46
N VAL A 104 -2.25 -1.86 26.44
CA VAL A 104 -1.13 -0.91 26.55
C VAL A 104 -1.51 0.42 25.92
N GLU A 105 -0.89 1.47 26.41
CA GLU A 105 -1.12 2.84 25.98
C GLU A 105 0.21 3.53 25.61
N ALA A 106 0.18 4.30 24.54
CA ALA A 106 1.27 5.21 24.16
C ALA A 106 0.71 6.63 24.02
N VAL A 107 1.28 7.57 24.76
CA VAL A 107 0.88 8.97 24.74
C VAL A 107 1.88 9.78 23.91
N GLY A 108 1.37 10.46 22.92
CA GLY A 108 2.13 11.31 22.01
C GLY A 108 1.53 12.72 21.88
N ARG A 109 2.15 13.49 21.01
CA ARG A 109 1.73 14.83 20.62
C ARG A 109 1.59 14.91 19.11
N ALA A 110 0.61 15.68 18.65
CA ALA A 110 0.53 16.06 17.24
C ALA A 110 0.36 17.59 17.13
N ARG A 111 0.84 18.12 16.02
CA ARG A 111 0.61 19.51 15.61
C ARG A 111 0.39 19.57 14.12
N GLN A 112 -0.37 20.53 13.66
CA GLN A 112 -0.49 20.77 12.23
C GLN A 112 0.85 21.25 11.65
N ASP A 113 1.15 20.78 10.45
CA ASP A 113 2.31 21.17 9.65
C ASP A 113 1.81 22.10 8.54
N GLY A 114 1.86 23.41 8.80
CA GLY A 114 1.29 24.44 7.96
C GLY A 114 0.13 25.22 8.62
N PRO A 115 -0.86 25.71 7.84
CA PRO A 115 -1.99 26.46 8.36
C PRO A 115 -2.90 25.61 9.27
N ALA A 116 -3.79 26.28 10.03
CA ALA A 116 -4.64 25.65 11.04
C ALA A 116 -5.65 24.61 10.51
N ASP A 117 -5.86 24.55 9.21
CA ASP A 117 -6.67 23.55 8.51
C ASP A 117 -5.82 22.57 7.66
N SER A 118 -4.50 22.55 7.88
CA SER A 118 -3.61 21.63 7.15
C SER A 118 -3.96 20.17 7.43
N PRO A 119 -4.13 19.33 6.41
CA PRO A 119 -4.30 17.89 6.58
C PRO A 119 -2.99 17.16 6.85
N LYS A 120 -1.88 17.88 6.89
CA LYS A 120 -0.55 17.38 7.23
C LYS A 120 -0.27 17.70 8.68
N LEU A 121 0.00 16.66 9.46
CA LEU A 121 0.39 16.80 10.85
C LEU A 121 1.78 16.20 11.05
N LYS A 122 2.42 16.62 12.13
CA LYS A 122 3.60 15.99 12.71
C LYS A 122 3.19 15.33 14.01
N VAL A 123 3.57 14.06 14.21
CA VAL A 123 3.29 13.31 15.43
C VAL A 123 4.59 12.90 16.10
N ARG A 124 4.60 12.86 17.43
CA ARG A 124 5.75 12.49 18.24
C ARG A 124 5.32 11.68 19.46
N PHE A 125 5.95 10.55 19.68
CA PHE A 125 5.80 9.71 20.88
C PHE A 125 7.05 9.71 21.77
N ALA A 126 8.08 10.46 21.39
CA ALA A 126 9.28 10.67 22.20
C ALA A 126 9.02 11.66 23.34
N PRO A 127 9.82 11.61 24.44
CA PRO A 127 9.73 12.55 25.54
C PRO A 127 9.82 14.02 25.11
N ALA A 128 9.20 14.91 25.87
CA ALA A 128 9.09 16.33 25.51
C ALA A 128 10.44 17.03 25.33
N TRP A 129 11.46 16.67 26.11
CA TRP A 129 12.80 17.25 26.01
C TRP A 129 13.53 16.94 24.69
N LEU A 130 13.06 15.95 23.91
CA LEU A 130 13.56 15.66 22.55
C LEU A 130 12.79 16.40 21.46
N SER A 131 11.78 17.21 21.79
CA SER A 131 10.87 17.82 20.81
C SER A 131 11.54 18.78 19.82
N TRP A 132 12.72 19.28 20.13
CA TRP A 132 13.51 20.12 19.26
C TRP A 132 14.20 19.34 18.13
N LEU A 133 14.33 18.02 18.26
CA LEU A 133 14.92 17.17 17.23
C LEU A 133 13.90 16.87 16.13
N PRO A 134 14.13 17.28 14.87
CA PRO A 134 13.19 17.02 13.77
C PRO A 134 12.92 15.53 13.55
N MET A 135 13.91 14.67 13.79
CA MET A 135 13.83 13.22 13.56
C MET A 135 12.85 12.48 14.48
N VAL A 136 12.43 13.09 15.60
CA VAL A 136 11.44 12.48 16.51
C VAL A 136 9.99 12.76 16.08
N TRP A 137 9.80 13.63 15.08
CA TRP A 137 8.52 13.98 14.52
C TRP A 137 8.27 13.17 13.24
N GLY A 138 7.29 12.29 13.27
CA GLY A 138 6.83 11.55 12.09
C GLY A 138 5.77 12.34 11.31
N ASN A 139 5.72 12.12 10.00
CA ASN A 139 4.64 12.63 9.17
C ASN A 139 3.35 11.85 9.46
N TYR A 140 2.24 12.57 9.50
CA TYR A 140 0.90 12.04 9.63
C TYR A 140 -0.01 12.84 8.68
N TRP A 141 -0.25 12.28 7.49
CA TRP A 141 -0.99 12.93 6.43
C TRP A 141 -2.36 12.30 6.29
N VAL A 142 -3.40 13.10 6.41
CA VAL A 142 -4.77 12.67 6.10
C VAL A 142 -4.93 12.67 4.59
N ILE A 143 -4.96 11.48 4.01
CA ILE A 143 -4.94 11.28 2.55
C ILE A 143 -6.33 11.00 1.96
N ASP A 144 -7.26 10.58 2.79
CA ASP A 144 -8.67 10.37 2.45
C ASP A 144 -9.52 10.53 3.70
N LEU A 145 -10.69 11.13 3.59
CA LEU A 145 -11.62 11.34 4.69
C LEU A 145 -13.03 11.52 4.13
N ASP A 146 -14.00 10.75 4.63
CA ASP A 146 -15.38 10.94 4.22
C ASP A 146 -15.96 12.26 4.75
N PRO A 147 -16.94 12.87 4.07
CA PRO A 147 -17.53 14.15 4.48
C PRO A 147 -18.16 14.12 5.87
N GLY A 148 -18.60 12.95 6.33
CA GLY A 148 -19.17 12.73 7.67
C GLY A 148 -18.13 12.60 8.79
N TYR A 149 -16.83 12.52 8.46
CA TYR A 149 -15.75 12.26 9.42
C TYR A 149 -15.93 10.93 10.17
N GLN A 150 -16.39 9.89 9.46
CA GLN A 150 -16.60 8.55 10.01
C GLN A 150 -15.51 7.57 9.63
N LEU A 151 -14.87 7.75 8.46
CA LEU A 151 -13.86 6.86 7.91
C LEU A 151 -12.71 7.68 7.32
N VAL A 152 -11.47 7.34 7.69
CA VAL A 152 -10.28 8.10 7.29
C VAL A 152 -9.15 7.15 6.88
N ALA A 153 -8.35 7.56 5.92
CA ALA A 153 -7.05 6.96 5.65
C ALA A 153 -5.92 7.94 5.94
N VAL A 154 -4.90 7.43 6.60
CA VAL A 154 -3.73 8.19 7.03
C VAL A 154 -2.47 7.51 6.54
N SER A 155 -1.53 8.29 6.05
CA SER A 155 -0.24 7.81 5.57
C SER A 155 0.85 8.88 5.77
N GLU A 156 1.95 8.74 5.06
CA GLU A 156 3.07 9.66 4.98
C GLU A 156 3.63 9.69 3.54
N PRO A 157 4.51 10.64 3.17
CA PRO A 157 4.93 10.86 1.79
C PRO A 157 5.46 9.64 1.04
N SER A 158 6.13 8.70 1.74
CA SER A 158 6.75 7.52 1.11
C SER A 158 5.77 6.36 0.89
N ARG A 159 4.56 6.43 1.45
CA ARG A 159 3.56 5.34 1.46
C ARG A 159 4.05 4.07 2.16
N GLU A 160 5.06 4.17 3.00
CA GLU A 160 5.57 3.04 3.79
C GLU A 160 4.56 2.61 4.85
N TYR A 161 3.82 3.58 5.40
CA TYR A 161 2.78 3.38 6.42
C TYR A 161 1.40 3.72 5.85
N LEU A 162 0.42 2.94 6.28
CA LEU A 162 -1.00 3.19 5.99
C LEU A 162 -1.83 2.75 7.18
N TRP A 163 -2.78 3.59 7.59
CA TRP A 163 -3.82 3.27 8.56
C TRP A 163 -5.18 3.64 7.98
N VAL A 164 -6.15 2.76 8.17
CA VAL A 164 -7.57 3.03 7.95
C VAL A 164 -8.25 3.05 9.31
N LEU A 165 -8.84 4.18 9.66
CA LEU A 165 -9.48 4.38 10.94
C LEU A 165 -10.96 4.71 10.75
N SER A 166 -11.80 4.29 11.72
CA SER A 166 -13.24 4.57 11.74
C SER A 166 -13.69 5.07 13.11
N ARG A 167 -14.82 5.77 13.15
CA ARG A 167 -15.45 6.19 14.41
C ARG A 167 -16.06 5.03 15.19
N THR A 168 -16.25 3.90 14.55
CA THR A 168 -16.79 2.68 15.16
C THR A 168 -15.81 1.52 14.93
N PRO A 169 -15.79 0.51 15.81
CA PRO A 169 -14.95 -0.70 15.63
C PRO A 169 -15.30 -1.50 14.37
N THR A 170 -16.44 -1.17 13.76
CA THR A 170 -16.93 -1.79 12.53
C THR A 170 -17.13 -0.72 11.48
N VAL A 171 -16.96 -1.09 10.22
CA VAL A 171 -17.17 -0.21 9.06
C VAL A 171 -18.15 -0.86 8.09
N GLU A 172 -19.02 -0.07 7.49
CA GLU A 172 -19.91 -0.54 6.44
C GLU A 172 -19.08 -1.01 5.22
N ALA A 173 -19.44 -2.18 4.68
CA ALA A 173 -18.63 -2.87 3.68
C ALA A 173 -18.45 -2.05 2.38
N GLY A 174 -19.50 -1.39 1.92
CA GLY A 174 -19.44 -0.55 0.71
C GLY A 174 -18.58 0.70 0.90
N ALA A 175 -18.68 1.37 2.05
CA ALA A 175 -17.85 2.53 2.38
C ALA A 175 -16.37 2.14 2.47
N TYR A 176 -16.07 1.00 3.11
CA TYR A 176 -14.71 0.47 3.18
C TYR A 176 -14.17 0.12 1.80
N GLN A 177 -14.93 -0.60 0.96
CA GLN A 177 -14.52 -0.94 -0.39
C GLN A 177 -14.29 0.29 -1.27
N ALA A 178 -15.14 1.30 -1.17
CA ALA A 178 -14.96 2.57 -1.88
C ALA A 178 -13.65 3.28 -1.47
N LEU A 179 -13.33 3.30 -0.16
CA LEU A 179 -12.06 3.80 0.33
C LEU A 179 -10.88 3.00 -0.24
N LEU A 180 -10.94 1.68 -0.24
CA LEU A 180 -9.88 0.82 -0.79
C LEU A 180 -9.62 1.11 -2.27
N ASN A 181 -10.66 1.35 -3.07
CA ASN A 181 -10.51 1.71 -4.48
C ASN A 181 -9.74 3.03 -4.63
N ARG A 182 -10.08 4.07 -3.88
CA ARG A 182 -9.36 5.35 -3.88
C ARG A 182 -7.91 5.22 -3.41
N LEU A 183 -7.64 4.33 -2.43
CA LEU A 183 -6.26 4.06 -1.99
C LEU A 183 -5.44 3.37 -3.08
N ARG A 184 -6.04 2.44 -3.84
CA ARG A 184 -5.38 1.82 -5.00
C ARG A 184 -5.02 2.87 -6.06
N GLU A 185 -5.93 3.79 -6.37
CA GLU A 185 -5.69 4.91 -7.30
C GLU A 185 -4.56 5.84 -6.81
N LYS A 186 -4.40 5.98 -5.48
CA LYS A 186 -3.28 6.71 -4.87
C LYS A 186 -1.97 5.92 -4.83
N GLY A 187 -1.93 4.70 -5.39
CA GLY A 187 -0.74 3.87 -5.51
C GLY A 187 -0.40 3.02 -4.28
N PHE A 188 -1.38 2.72 -3.40
CA PHE A 188 -1.17 1.82 -2.29
C PHE A 188 -1.35 0.35 -2.69
N ASP A 189 -0.44 -0.50 -2.24
CA ASP A 189 -0.52 -1.96 -2.39
C ASP A 189 -1.44 -2.55 -1.31
N LEU A 190 -2.68 -2.82 -1.68
CA LEU A 190 -3.69 -3.32 -0.73
C LEU A 190 -3.44 -4.76 -0.28
N THR A 191 -2.53 -5.51 -0.91
CA THR A 191 -2.15 -6.86 -0.46
C THR A 191 -1.38 -6.84 0.86
N ARG A 192 -0.78 -5.69 1.20
CA ARG A 192 -0.08 -5.46 2.46
C ARG A 192 -1.00 -5.05 3.61
N LEU A 193 -2.29 -4.80 3.32
CA LEU A 193 -3.21 -4.25 4.31
C LEU A 193 -3.77 -5.36 5.21
N GLU A 194 -3.45 -5.30 6.48
CA GLU A 194 -3.93 -6.22 7.51
C GLU A 194 -5.14 -5.63 8.25
N ARG A 195 -6.18 -6.45 8.43
CA ARG A 195 -7.36 -6.07 9.24
C ARG A 195 -7.01 -6.12 10.72
N THR A 196 -7.52 -5.15 11.47
CA THR A 196 -7.40 -5.13 12.93
C THR A 196 -8.64 -5.76 13.56
N ALA A 197 -8.43 -6.77 14.41
CA ALA A 197 -9.52 -7.40 15.16
C ALA A 197 -10.00 -6.48 16.30
N HIS A 198 -11.31 -6.48 16.55
CA HIS A 198 -11.93 -5.82 17.70
C HIS A 198 -12.76 -6.80 18.51
N ALA A 199 -12.55 -6.84 19.85
CA ALA A 199 -13.30 -7.70 20.76
C ALA A 199 -14.81 -7.36 20.69
N GLY A 200 -15.65 -8.39 20.53
CA GLY A 200 -17.11 -8.25 20.45
C GLY A 200 -17.68 -8.28 19.04
N LYS A 201 -16.86 -8.52 18.01
CA LYS A 201 -17.34 -8.76 16.65
C LYS A 201 -16.85 -10.12 16.15
N PRO A 202 -17.71 -11.01 15.63
CA PRO A 202 -17.28 -12.12 14.78
C PRO A 202 -16.69 -11.54 13.48
N ASP A 203 -15.59 -12.14 13.02
CA ASP A 203 -14.93 -11.86 11.74
C ASP A 203 -15.84 -12.10 10.55
#